data_444f5aa45399cc170e79438698a8879a
#
_entry.id   444f5aa45399cc170e79438698a8879a
#
_cell.length_a   1.000
_cell.length_b   1.000
_cell.length_c   1.000
_cell.angle_alpha   90.00
_cell.angle_beta   90.00
_cell.angle_gamma   90.00
#
_symmetry.space_group_name_H-M   'P 1'
#
loop_
_entity.id
_entity.type
_entity.pdbx_description
1 polymer ?
#
loop_
_entity_poly.entity_id
_entity_poly.type
_entity_poly.pdbx_seq_one_letter_code
_entity_poly.pdbx_strand_id
1 'polypeptide(L)'
;MPVRFVSLIGLLLLACGAGESPYPSPAQTYGTYKDAVLGDRPHEVWACFSARYRQLEYEDSLERWLAAWPVERATRQEAVRRLQIQQEKLINDRIGFLRFDDSTVEADASPFFYFVQEEDGWKVTTHLDPAFRQALEQAVAEGEFRLPFAR
;
A
#
# COMPACT_ATOMS: atom_id res chain seq x y z
N MET A 1 -15.05 -60.45 32.25
CA MET A 1 -13.99 -59.75 31.49
C MET A 1 -14.54 -58.42 31.00
N PRO A 2 -14.10 -57.26 31.51
CA PRO A 2 -14.59 -55.95 31.01
C PRO A 2 -13.75 -55.46 29.84
N VAL A 3 -14.44 -55.19 28.75
CA VAL A 3 -13.89 -54.56 27.53
C VAL A 3 -13.64 -53.08 27.82
N ARG A 4 -12.36 -52.63 27.75
CA ARG A 4 -11.97 -51.24 27.86
C ARG A 4 -12.14 -50.54 26.49
N PHE A 5 -13.11 -49.63 26.40
CA PHE A 5 -13.23 -48.67 25.30
C PHE A 5 -12.15 -47.61 25.50
N VAL A 6 -11.20 -47.55 24.56
CA VAL A 6 -10.26 -46.44 24.44
C VAL A 6 -10.89 -45.42 23.53
N SER A 7 -11.38 -44.32 24.11
CA SER A 7 -11.84 -43.16 23.36
C SER A 7 -10.61 -42.41 22.82
N LEU A 8 -10.42 -42.48 21.51
CA LEU A 8 -9.43 -41.66 20.78
C LEU A 8 -10.06 -40.30 20.55
N ILE A 9 -9.74 -39.33 21.41
CA ILE A 9 -10.08 -37.91 21.17
C ILE A 9 -9.12 -37.38 20.14
N GLY A 10 -9.59 -37.31 18.89
CA GLY A 10 -8.88 -36.65 17.81
C GLY A 10 -8.83 -35.14 18.04
N LEU A 11 -7.65 -34.61 18.37
CA LEU A 11 -7.37 -33.19 18.47
C LEU A 11 -7.32 -32.60 17.03
N LEU A 12 -8.45 -32.06 16.58
CA LEU A 12 -8.49 -31.24 15.35
C LEU A 12 -7.73 -29.94 15.63
N LEU A 13 -6.46 -29.92 15.24
CA LEU A 13 -5.71 -28.67 15.07
C LEU A 13 -6.32 -27.91 13.89
N LEU A 14 -7.20 -26.97 14.21
CA LEU A 14 -7.57 -25.89 13.29
C LEU A 14 -6.30 -25.06 13.02
N ALA A 15 -5.58 -25.41 11.95
CA ALA A 15 -4.59 -24.52 11.37
C ALA A 15 -5.36 -23.30 10.85
N CYS A 16 -5.43 -22.22 11.66
CA CYS A 16 -5.70 -20.89 11.14
C CYS A 16 -4.57 -20.57 10.17
N GLY A 17 -4.78 -20.85 8.89
CA GLY A 17 -3.96 -20.30 7.83
C GLY A 17 -4.09 -18.80 7.92
N ALA A 18 -3.03 -18.11 8.36
CA ALA A 18 -2.91 -16.68 8.16
C ALA A 18 -3.02 -16.46 6.65
N GLY A 19 -4.18 -15.98 6.19
CA GLY A 19 -4.40 -15.66 4.80
C GLY A 19 -3.30 -14.70 4.34
N GLU A 20 -2.69 -14.98 3.21
CA GLU A 20 -1.68 -14.12 2.61
C GLU A 20 -2.28 -12.72 2.47
N SER A 21 -1.56 -11.69 2.92
CA SER A 21 -2.02 -10.30 2.82
C SER A 21 -2.38 -9.97 1.36
N PRO A 22 -3.52 -9.33 1.08
CA PRO A 22 -3.85 -8.90 -0.27
C PRO A 22 -2.90 -7.82 -0.80
N TYR A 23 -2.10 -7.20 0.07
CA TYR A 23 -1.16 -6.13 -0.24
C TYR A 23 0.23 -6.44 0.35
N PRO A 24 0.94 -7.46 -0.17
CA PRO A 24 2.13 -8.02 0.51
C PRO A 24 3.39 -7.15 0.36
N SER A 25 3.45 -6.25 -0.63
CA SER A 25 4.56 -5.30 -0.80
C SER A 25 4.09 -4.02 -1.50
N PRO A 26 4.84 -2.90 -1.39
CA PRO A 26 4.57 -1.68 -2.15
C PRO A 26 4.41 -1.91 -3.65
N ALA A 27 5.31 -2.69 -4.27
CA ALA A 27 5.26 -2.96 -5.70
C ALA A 27 4.01 -3.76 -6.11
N GLN A 28 3.63 -4.75 -5.31
CA GLN A 28 2.41 -5.54 -5.57
C GLN A 28 1.14 -4.72 -5.33
N THR A 29 1.12 -3.89 -4.30
CA THR A 29 0.01 -2.94 -4.06
C THR A 29 -0.13 -1.97 -5.23
N TYR A 30 1.01 -1.44 -5.73
CA TYR A 30 0.98 -0.59 -6.92
C TYR A 30 0.49 -1.35 -8.16
N GLY A 31 0.85 -2.60 -8.33
CA GLY A 31 0.33 -3.46 -9.39
C GLY A 31 -1.21 -3.57 -9.33
N THR A 32 -1.74 -3.88 -8.16
CA THR A 32 -3.20 -3.93 -7.90
C THR A 32 -3.86 -2.57 -8.18
N TYR A 33 -3.27 -1.48 -7.69
CA TYR A 33 -3.73 -0.11 -7.95
C TYR A 33 -3.75 0.20 -9.45
N LYS A 34 -2.65 -0.09 -10.17
CA LYS A 34 -2.54 0.12 -11.61
C LYS A 34 -3.61 -0.65 -12.40
N ASP A 35 -3.78 -1.93 -12.09
CA ASP A 35 -4.78 -2.78 -12.75
C ASP A 35 -6.21 -2.30 -12.47
N ALA A 36 -6.49 -1.85 -11.26
CA ALA A 36 -7.77 -1.27 -10.87
C ALA A 36 -8.06 0.05 -11.61
N VAL A 37 -7.05 0.93 -11.72
CA VAL A 37 -7.15 2.20 -12.47
C VAL A 37 -7.40 1.94 -13.95
N LEU A 38 -6.64 1.04 -14.58
CA LEU A 38 -6.79 0.70 -15.99
C LEU A 38 -8.12 0.00 -16.27
N GLY A 39 -8.58 -0.83 -15.34
CA GLY A 39 -9.84 -1.55 -15.40
C GLY A 39 -11.08 -0.75 -15.06
N ASP A 40 -10.94 0.56 -14.75
CA ASP A 40 -12.06 1.44 -14.32
C ASP A 40 -12.81 0.87 -13.10
N ARG A 41 -12.06 0.44 -12.06
CA ARG A 41 -12.58 -0.16 -10.83
C ARG A 41 -12.30 0.71 -9.61
N PRO A 42 -13.05 1.83 -9.42
CA PRO A 42 -12.75 2.83 -8.38
C PRO A 42 -12.81 2.31 -6.95
N HIS A 43 -13.64 1.30 -6.65
CA HIS A 43 -13.69 0.67 -5.32
C HIS A 43 -12.39 -0.08 -5.00
N GLU A 44 -11.79 -0.76 -5.99
CA GLU A 44 -10.51 -1.44 -5.81
C GLU A 44 -9.36 -0.43 -5.67
N VAL A 45 -9.41 0.68 -6.43
CA VAL A 45 -8.46 1.79 -6.25
C VAL A 45 -8.54 2.35 -4.83
N TRP A 46 -9.78 2.58 -4.31
CA TRP A 46 -10.02 3.02 -2.94
C TRP A 46 -9.43 2.07 -1.89
N ALA A 47 -9.55 0.78 -2.12
CA ALA A 47 -9.01 -0.24 -1.22
C ALA A 47 -7.47 -0.25 -1.16
N CYS A 48 -6.78 0.27 -2.19
CA CYS A 48 -5.33 0.44 -2.19
C CYS A 48 -4.85 1.63 -1.35
N PHE A 49 -5.72 2.58 -1.02
CA PHE A 49 -5.35 3.76 -0.24
C PHE A 49 -5.32 3.47 1.26
N SER A 50 -4.36 4.06 1.96
CA SER A 50 -4.32 4.06 3.42
C SER A 50 -5.51 4.83 4.00
N ALA A 51 -5.90 4.49 5.22
CA ALA A 51 -6.94 5.23 5.94
C ALA A 51 -6.60 6.72 6.03
N ARG A 52 -5.31 7.05 6.21
CA ARG A 52 -4.86 8.43 6.30
C ARG A 52 -4.92 9.16 4.96
N TYR A 53 -4.53 8.49 3.86
CA TYR A 53 -4.69 9.05 2.52
C TYR A 53 -6.16 9.38 2.23
N ARG A 54 -7.06 8.43 2.49
CA ARG A 54 -8.50 8.63 2.32
C ARG A 54 -9.04 9.80 3.15
N GLN A 55 -8.56 9.93 4.40
CA GLN A 55 -8.95 11.04 5.28
C GLN A 55 -8.47 12.40 4.75
N LEU A 56 -7.22 12.49 4.27
CA LEU A 56 -6.64 13.74 3.81
C LEU A 56 -7.23 14.22 2.49
N GLU A 57 -7.44 13.31 1.55
CA GLU A 57 -7.85 13.66 0.18
C GLU A 57 -9.37 13.67 0.00
N TYR A 58 -10.11 12.81 0.74
CA TYR A 58 -11.53 12.58 0.51
C TYR A 58 -12.37 12.61 1.80
N GLU A 59 -11.81 13.05 2.93
CA GLU A 59 -12.46 13.06 4.25
C GLU A 59 -12.98 11.65 4.67
N ASP A 60 -12.24 10.61 4.26
CA ASP A 60 -12.58 9.19 4.40
C ASP A 60 -13.97 8.82 3.83
N SER A 61 -14.42 9.57 2.82
CA SER A 61 -15.71 9.38 2.18
C SER A 61 -15.58 8.68 0.83
N LEU A 62 -16.01 7.44 0.77
CA LEU A 62 -16.10 6.68 -0.49
C LEU A 62 -17.02 7.38 -1.51
N GLU A 63 -18.09 8.03 -1.06
CA GLU A 63 -18.99 8.78 -1.92
C GLU A 63 -18.27 9.95 -2.61
N ARG A 64 -17.46 10.72 -1.86
CA ARG A 64 -16.63 11.80 -2.44
C ARG A 64 -15.61 11.26 -3.45
N TRP A 65 -14.96 10.15 -3.12
CA TRP A 65 -14.05 9.49 -4.04
C TRP A 65 -14.76 9.09 -5.34
N LEU A 66 -15.91 8.41 -5.24
CA LEU A 66 -16.66 7.97 -6.42
C LEU A 66 -17.19 9.17 -7.24
N ALA A 67 -17.50 10.29 -6.60
CA ALA A 67 -17.87 11.53 -7.30
C ALA A 67 -16.68 12.19 -8.01
N ALA A 68 -15.46 12.10 -7.44
CA ALA A 68 -14.24 12.62 -8.05
C ALA A 68 -13.72 11.74 -9.19
N TRP A 69 -13.97 10.43 -9.12
CA TRP A 69 -13.41 9.45 -10.05
C TRP A 69 -13.59 9.78 -11.54
N PRO A 70 -14.77 10.17 -12.06
CA PRO A 70 -14.96 10.48 -13.49
C PRO A 70 -14.02 11.59 -13.99
N VAL A 71 -13.66 12.53 -13.10
CA VAL A 71 -12.76 13.65 -13.43
C VAL A 71 -11.29 13.20 -13.39
N GLU A 72 -10.92 12.41 -12.39
CA GLU A 72 -9.53 12.01 -12.14
C GLU A 72 -9.09 10.81 -12.99
N ARG A 73 -10.02 9.97 -13.43
CA ARG A 73 -9.78 8.71 -14.09
C ARG A 73 -8.80 8.81 -15.27
N ALA A 74 -9.05 9.70 -16.20
CA ALA A 74 -8.24 9.82 -17.42
C ALA A 74 -6.78 10.14 -17.10
N THR A 75 -6.54 11.09 -16.20
CA THR A 75 -5.20 11.49 -15.75
C THR A 75 -4.49 10.35 -15.03
N ARG A 76 -5.20 9.64 -14.14
CA ARG A 76 -4.64 8.48 -13.43
C ARG A 76 -4.30 7.33 -14.39
N GLN A 77 -5.18 7.03 -15.36
CA GLN A 77 -4.91 6.01 -16.37
C GLN A 77 -3.71 6.33 -17.24
N GLU A 78 -3.55 7.58 -17.65
CA GLU A 78 -2.38 8.01 -18.41
C GLU A 78 -1.09 7.87 -17.58
N ALA A 79 -1.12 8.34 -16.34
CA ALA A 79 0.02 8.23 -15.42
C ALA A 79 0.45 6.76 -15.23
N VAL A 80 -0.46 5.84 -14.89
CA VAL A 80 -0.10 4.44 -14.64
C VAL A 80 0.33 3.67 -15.90
N ARG A 81 -0.08 4.09 -17.10
CA ARG A 81 0.43 3.51 -18.36
C ARG A 81 1.88 3.87 -18.60
N ARG A 82 2.28 5.08 -18.23
CA ARG A 82 3.60 5.63 -18.49
C ARG A 82 4.62 5.26 -17.43
N LEU A 83 4.23 5.32 -16.15
CA LEU A 83 5.12 5.14 -15.02
C LEU A 83 5.75 3.74 -14.99
N GLN A 84 7.09 3.70 -14.87
CA GLN A 84 7.88 2.49 -14.74
C GLN A 84 8.62 2.50 -13.39
N ILE A 85 8.45 1.43 -12.60
CA ILE A 85 9.15 1.30 -11.32
C ILE A 85 10.63 1.12 -11.59
N GLN A 86 11.45 2.01 -11.05
CA GLN A 86 12.91 1.91 -11.05
C GLN A 86 13.42 1.23 -9.77
N GLN A 87 12.79 1.53 -8.63
CA GLN A 87 13.22 1.02 -7.33
C GLN A 87 12.02 0.85 -6.39
N GLU A 88 12.03 -0.26 -5.64
CA GLU A 88 11.24 -0.42 -4.42
C GLU A 88 12.17 -0.30 -3.21
N LYS A 89 11.80 0.49 -2.22
CA LYS A 89 12.57 0.69 -1.00
C LYS A 89 11.67 0.57 0.22
N LEU A 90 11.90 -0.46 1.03
CA LEU A 90 11.40 -0.51 2.40
C LEU A 90 12.38 0.25 3.28
N ILE A 91 11.89 1.27 3.97
CA ILE A 91 12.68 2.05 4.94
C ILE A 91 12.75 1.25 6.24
N ASN A 92 11.61 0.72 6.66
CA ASN A 92 11.46 -0.23 7.76
C ASN A 92 10.20 -1.08 7.54
N ASP A 93 9.71 -1.78 8.57
CA ASP A 93 8.51 -2.61 8.53
C ASP A 93 7.19 -1.82 8.45
N ARG A 94 7.23 -0.49 8.56
CA ARG A 94 6.06 0.39 8.60
C ARG A 94 5.91 1.30 7.40
N ILE A 95 7.01 1.71 6.77
CA ILE A 95 7.00 2.66 5.67
C ILE A 95 7.96 2.26 4.55
N GLY A 96 7.56 2.60 3.33
CA GLY A 96 8.34 2.39 2.13
C GLY A 96 7.93 3.32 1.00
N PHE A 97 8.64 3.24 -0.11
CA PHE A 97 8.30 3.97 -1.31
C PHE A 97 8.67 3.19 -2.58
N LEU A 98 8.00 3.54 -3.67
CA LEU A 98 8.45 3.25 -5.02
C LEU A 98 9.05 4.52 -5.61
N ARG A 99 10.18 4.39 -6.29
CA ARG A 99 10.72 5.39 -7.18
C ARG A 99 10.46 4.97 -8.62
N PHE A 100 9.91 5.88 -9.40
CA PHE A 100 9.74 5.68 -10.83
C PHE A 100 10.93 6.22 -11.61
N ASP A 101 11.13 5.70 -12.80
CA ASP A 101 12.11 6.20 -13.76
C ASP A 101 11.76 7.65 -14.13
N ASP A 102 12.72 8.56 -13.95
CA ASP A 102 12.53 9.99 -14.15
C ASP A 102 12.06 10.33 -15.60
N SER A 103 12.44 9.50 -16.58
CA SER A 103 12.00 9.66 -17.97
C SER A 103 10.51 9.35 -18.19
N THR A 104 9.89 8.67 -17.24
CA THR A 104 8.47 8.27 -17.27
C THR A 104 7.58 9.15 -16.40
N VAL A 105 8.16 10.09 -15.67
CA VAL A 105 7.47 11.04 -14.78
C VAL A 105 7.26 12.39 -15.51
N GLU A 106 6.18 13.08 -15.24
CA GLU A 106 5.98 14.45 -15.74
C GLU A 106 6.99 15.42 -15.13
N ALA A 107 7.36 16.46 -15.88
CA ALA A 107 8.46 17.35 -15.57
C ALA A 107 8.41 17.95 -14.14
N ASP A 108 7.22 18.23 -13.62
CA ASP A 108 7.04 18.85 -12.31
C ASP A 108 6.42 17.90 -11.27
N ALA A 109 6.30 16.60 -11.62
CA ALA A 109 5.72 15.61 -10.73
C ALA A 109 6.79 14.90 -9.88
N SER A 110 6.39 14.46 -8.68
CA SER A 110 7.26 13.64 -7.82
C SER A 110 7.47 12.25 -8.43
N PRO A 111 8.72 11.77 -8.53
CA PRO A 111 8.98 10.41 -8.95
C PRO A 111 8.69 9.35 -7.87
N PHE A 112 8.13 9.75 -6.73
CA PHE A 112 7.92 8.87 -5.60
C PHE A 112 6.45 8.57 -5.35
N PHE A 113 6.17 7.32 -5.01
CA PHE A 113 4.89 6.83 -4.51
C PHE A 113 5.13 6.26 -3.12
N TYR A 114 4.41 6.73 -2.11
CA TYR A 114 4.66 6.43 -0.71
C TYR A 114 3.69 5.37 -0.19
N PHE A 115 4.18 4.54 0.74
CA PHE A 115 3.42 3.44 1.30
C PHE A 115 3.57 3.36 2.81
N VAL A 116 2.50 2.97 3.47
CA VAL A 116 2.48 2.59 4.89
C VAL A 116 1.97 1.17 5.03
N GLN A 117 2.46 0.47 6.05
CA GLN A 117 1.96 -0.84 6.44
C GLN A 117 0.74 -0.65 7.34
N GLU A 118 -0.40 -1.19 6.93
CA GLU A 118 -1.63 -1.32 7.72
C GLU A 118 -1.92 -2.81 8.03
N GLU A 119 -2.99 -3.11 8.73
CA GLU A 119 -3.32 -4.47 9.18
C GLU A 119 -3.46 -5.47 8.01
N ASP A 120 -4.04 -5.03 6.88
CA ASP A 120 -4.27 -5.83 5.68
C ASP A 120 -3.15 -5.71 4.64
N GLY A 121 -2.04 -5.03 4.95
CA GLY A 121 -0.85 -4.92 4.12
C GLY A 121 -0.44 -3.51 3.77
N TRP A 122 0.39 -3.39 2.74
CA TRP A 122 0.93 -2.12 2.28
C TRP A 122 -0.12 -1.28 1.55
N LYS A 123 -0.26 -0.02 1.94
CA LYS A 123 -1.24 0.93 1.39
C LYS A 123 -0.56 2.17 0.85
N VAL A 124 -1.14 2.70 -0.22
CA VAL A 124 -0.71 3.98 -0.80
C VAL A 124 -1.01 5.11 0.18
N THR A 125 -0.01 5.95 0.44
CA THR A 125 -0.15 7.15 1.24
C THR A 125 0.47 8.36 0.55
N THR A 126 0.60 9.48 1.24
CA THR A 126 1.19 10.72 0.76
C THR A 126 2.31 11.20 1.70
N HIS A 127 3.23 11.99 1.18
CA HIS A 127 4.26 12.67 1.97
C HIS A 127 3.68 13.64 3.02
N LEU A 128 2.39 14.01 2.91
CA LEU A 128 1.68 14.83 3.88
C LEU A 128 1.13 14.02 5.06
N ASP A 129 1.17 12.69 4.98
CA ASP A 129 0.75 11.82 6.07
C ASP A 129 1.67 12.01 7.29
N PRO A 130 1.13 12.50 8.44
CA PRO A 130 1.95 12.72 9.63
C PRO A 130 2.59 11.45 10.19
N ALA A 131 1.90 10.31 10.09
CA ALA A 131 2.42 9.02 10.56
C ALA A 131 3.59 8.55 9.69
N PHE A 132 3.49 8.71 8.35
CA PHE A 132 4.60 8.45 7.44
C PHE A 132 5.80 9.34 7.75
N ARG A 133 5.57 10.64 7.93
CA ARG A 133 6.64 11.61 8.23
C ARG A 133 7.34 11.29 9.54
N GLN A 134 6.58 11.03 10.61
CA GLN A 134 7.13 10.68 11.92
C GLN A 134 7.96 9.38 11.85
N ALA A 135 7.47 8.36 11.15
CA ALA A 135 8.20 7.11 10.97
C ALA A 135 9.48 7.30 10.14
N LEU A 136 9.46 8.19 9.13
CA LEU A 136 10.65 8.55 8.34
C LEU A 136 11.68 9.29 9.19
N GLU A 137 11.26 10.28 9.97
CA GLU A 137 12.13 11.03 10.87
C GLU A 137 12.79 10.11 11.90
N GLN A 138 12.04 9.17 12.47
CA GLN A 138 12.55 8.16 13.39
C GLN A 138 13.59 7.25 12.69
N ALA A 139 13.30 6.71 11.51
CA ALA A 139 14.23 5.86 10.77
C ALA A 139 15.54 6.59 10.42
N VAL A 140 15.47 7.89 10.12
CA VAL A 140 16.65 8.73 9.90
C VAL A 140 17.44 8.91 11.19
N ALA A 141 16.78 9.19 12.32
CA ALA A 141 17.44 9.37 13.63
C ALA A 141 18.10 8.08 14.11
N GLU A 142 17.52 6.93 13.83
CA GLU A 142 18.05 5.60 14.18
C GLU A 142 19.11 5.09 13.18
N GLY A 143 19.35 5.83 12.09
CA GLY A 143 20.33 5.48 11.04
C GLY A 143 19.89 4.37 10.09
N GLU A 144 18.62 3.97 10.13
CA GLU A 144 18.04 2.98 9.23
C GLU A 144 17.88 3.51 7.80
N PHE A 145 17.73 4.82 7.66
CA PHE A 145 17.57 5.50 6.38
C PHE A 145 18.36 6.81 6.31
N ARG A 146 18.96 7.08 5.14
CA ARG A 146 19.63 8.37 4.85
C ARG A 146 18.87 9.07 3.75
N LEU A 147 18.49 10.32 4.00
CA LEU A 147 17.88 11.17 2.98
C LEU A 147 18.91 11.42 1.86
N PRO A 148 18.54 11.24 0.58
CA PRO A 148 19.49 11.33 -0.53
C PRO A 148 20.11 12.73 -0.74
N PHE A 149 19.59 13.76 -0.06
CA PHE A 149 20.01 15.16 -0.21
C PHE A 149 20.48 15.81 1.09
N ALA A 150 20.69 15.07 2.16
CA ALA A 150 21.34 15.57 3.35
C ALA A 150 22.86 15.74 3.07
N ARG A 151 23.26 16.91 2.55
CA ARG A 151 24.66 17.37 2.47
C ARG A 151 24.93 18.34 3.62
#